data_644db0365cc7633bbe39afbd2f12af0d
#
_entry.id   644db0365cc7633bbe39afbd2f12af0d
#
_cell.length_a   1.000
_cell.length_b   1.000
_cell.length_c   1.000
_cell.angle_alpha   90.00
_cell.angle_beta   90.00
_cell.angle_gamma   90.00
#
_symmetry.space_group_name_H-M   'P 1'
#
loop_
_entity.id
_entity.type
_entity.pdbx_description
1 polymer ?
#
loop_
_entity_poly.entity_id
_entity_poly.type
_entity_poly.pdbx_seq_one_letter_code
_entity_poly.pdbx_strand_id
1 'polypeptide(L)'
;MNTGAWACGILACIFGILTIILSVLKEKGAMLVAGFNTLSKEERDLYDHAAIAKDTRNQFFIWTCIMLTGMILSILISSYMAIVAYVIWSIAFIKDVHLDAKEAFEKYRKK
;
A
#
# COMPACT_ATOMS: atom_id res chain seq x y z
N MET A 1 9.02 -20.96 -11.88
CA MET A 1 9.48 -19.58 -11.66
C MET A 1 10.69 -19.60 -10.71
N ASN A 2 11.58 -18.63 -10.84
CA ASN A 2 12.70 -18.51 -9.91
C ASN A 2 12.26 -17.88 -8.58
N THR A 3 13.16 -17.88 -7.59
CA THR A 3 12.86 -17.36 -6.25
C THR A 3 12.42 -15.90 -6.28
N GLY A 4 13.08 -15.07 -7.10
CA GLY A 4 12.73 -13.65 -7.22
C GLY A 4 11.32 -13.45 -7.75
N ALA A 5 10.93 -14.23 -8.77
CA ALA A 5 9.59 -14.18 -9.34
C ALA A 5 8.53 -14.60 -8.30
N TRP A 6 8.81 -15.66 -7.53
CA TRP A 6 7.90 -16.08 -6.45
C TRP A 6 7.73 -15.01 -5.39
N ALA A 7 8.84 -14.41 -4.93
CA ALA A 7 8.80 -13.36 -3.91
C ALA A 7 7.97 -12.16 -4.37
N CYS A 8 8.21 -11.66 -5.57
CA CYS A 8 7.45 -10.55 -6.13
C CYS A 8 5.99 -10.93 -6.35
N GLY A 9 5.73 -12.14 -6.84
CA GLY A 9 4.38 -12.63 -7.11
C GLY A 9 3.53 -12.73 -5.86
N ILE A 10 4.10 -13.22 -4.75
CA ILE A 10 3.40 -13.32 -3.47
C ILE A 10 2.99 -11.94 -2.97
N LEU A 11 3.93 -10.97 -2.99
CA LEU A 11 3.62 -9.60 -2.57
C LEU A 11 2.63 -8.93 -3.51
N ALA A 12 2.73 -9.17 -4.81
CA ALA A 12 1.76 -8.65 -5.77
C ALA A 12 0.35 -9.15 -5.46
N CYS A 13 0.20 -10.42 -5.10
CA CYS A 13 -1.08 -10.99 -4.72
C CYS A 13 -1.61 -10.33 -3.44
N ILE A 14 -0.76 -10.17 -2.43
CA ILE A 14 -1.15 -9.54 -1.16
C ILE A 14 -1.62 -8.11 -1.40
N PHE A 15 -0.82 -7.30 -2.09
CA PHE A 15 -1.16 -5.90 -2.37
C PHE A 15 -2.39 -5.79 -3.27
N GLY A 16 -2.53 -6.68 -4.25
CA GLY A 16 -3.69 -6.72 -5.13
C GLY A 16 -4.98 -7.03 -4.39
N ILE A 17 -4.95 -8.00 -3.48
CA ILE A 17 -6.09 -8.35 -2.65
C ILE A 17 -6.48 -7.17 -1.76
N LEU A 18 -5.50 -6.50 -1.14
CA LEU A 18 -5.76 -5.32 -0.32
C LEU A 18 -6.35 -4.18 -1.14
N THR A 19 -5.88 -3.99 -2.37
CA THR A 19 -6.43 -3.00 -3.29
C THR A 19 -7.90 -3.28 -3.56
N ILE A 20 -8.26 -4.53 -3.84
CA ILE A 20 -9.63 -4.93 -4.09
C ILE A 20 -10.50 -4.71 -2.85
N ILE A 21 -10.03 -5.12 -1.68
CA ILE A 21 -10.77 -4.95 -0.42
C ILE A 21 -11.07 -3.48 -0.18
N LEU A 22 -10.08 -2.59 -0.33
CA LEU A 22 -10.27 -1.16 -0.14
C LEU A 22 -11.21 -0.56 -1.19
N SER A 23 -11.17 -1.08 -2.42
CA SER A 23 -12.10 -0.63 -3.47
C SER A 23 -13.54 -0.97 -3.15
N VAL A 24 -13.79 -2.14 -2.55
CA VAL A 24 -15.12 -2.59 -2.19
C VAL A 24 -15.63 -1.89 -0.93
N LEU A 25 -14.79 -1.73 0.08
CA LEU A 25 -15.18 -1.15 1.36
C LEU A 25 -15.34 0.38 1.29
N LYS A 26 -14.70 1.03 0.33
CA LYS A 26 -14.72 2.50 0.19
C LYS A 26 -14.29 3.17 1.49
N GLU A 27 -15.08 4.11 2.03
CA GLU A 27 -14.73 4.84 3.25
C GLU A 27 -14.52 3.94 4.47
N LYS A 28 -15.22 2.80 4.53
CA LYS A 28 -15.05 1.83 5.61
C LYS A 28 -13.65 1.21 5.60
N GLY A 29 -13.00 1.17 4.45
CA GLY A 29 -11.65 0.66 4.32
C GLY A 29 -10.60 1.46 5.10
N ALA A 30 -10.92 2.70 5.46
CA ALA A 30 -10.00 3.52 6.26
C ALA A 30 -9.68 2.84 7.61
N MET A 31 -10.57 2.02 8.14
CA MET A 31 -10.34 1.29 9.38
C MET A 31 -9.23 0.23 9.26
N LEU A 32 -8.89 -0.16 8.05
CA LEU A 32 -7.82 -1.12 7.80
C LEU A 32 -6.44 -0.43 7.67
N VAL A 33 -6.42 0.90 7.62
CA VAL A 33 -5.16 1.64 7.48
C VAL A 33 -4.41 1.63 8.79
N ALA A 34 -3.13 1.24 8.75
CA ALA A 34 -2.29 1.17 9.93
C ALA A 34 -2.17 2.54 10.60
N GLY A 35 -2.37 2.57 11.91
CA GLY A 35 -2.35 3.80 12.68
C GLY A 35 -3.68 4.53 12.76
N PHE A 36 -4.52 4.43 11.73
CA PHE A 36 -5.83 5.09 11.76
C PHE A 36 -6.78 4.41 12.74
N ASN A 37 -6.79 3.08 12.74
CA ASN A 37 -7.66 2.30 13.63
C ASN A 37 -7.23 2.37 15.10
N THR A 38 -6.05 2.91 15.39
CA THR A 38 -5.59 3.11 16.78
C THR A 38 -6.06 4.44 17.36
N LEU A 39 -6.59 5.33 16.53
CA LEU A 39 -7.14 6.59 16.98
C LEU A 39 -8.50 6.36 17.67
N SER A 40 -8.86 7.25 18.61
CA SER A 40 -10.19 7.23 19.21
C SER A 40 -11.25 7.55 18.15
N LYS A 41 -12.52 7.18 18.42
CA LYS A 41 -13.60 7.49 17.50
C LYS A 41 -13.70 8.99 17.24
N GLU A 42 -13.53 9.81 18.28
CA GLU A 42 -13.60 11.26 18.15
C GLU A 42 -12.48 11.78 17.23
N GLU A 43 -11.27 11.25 17.39
CA GLU A 43 -10.14 11.64 16.54
C GLU A 43 -10.35 11.19 15.10
N ARG A 44 -10.86 9.96 14.88
CA ARG A 44 -11.13 9.45 13.54
C ARG A 44 -12.17 10.28 12.80
N ASP A 45 -13.17 10.79 13.51
CA ASP A 45 -14.23 11.60 12.90
C ASP A 45 -13.72 12.96 12.39
N LEU A 46 -12.52 13.39 12.80
CA LEU A 46 -11.90 14.61 12.31
C LEU A 46 -11.34 14.48 10.88
N TYR A 47 -11.22 13.27 10.37
CA TYR A 47 -10.56 12.99 9.09
C TYR A 47 -11.55 12.52 8.03
N ASP A 48 -11.19 12.76 6.76
CA ASP A 48 -11.98 12.29 5.62
C ASP A 48 -11.66 10.81 5.36
N HIS A 49 -12.55 9.93 5.79
CA HIS A 49 -12.37 8.48 5.67
C HIS A 49 -12.31 8.04 4.21
N ALA A 50 -13.13 8.64 3.35
CA ALA A 50 -13.16 8.27 1.93
C ALA A 50 -11.83 8.60 1.25
N ALA A 51 -11.23 9.77 1.56
CA ALA A 51 -9.95 10.16 1.00
C ALA A 51 -8.82 9.25 1.48
N ILE A 52 -8.82 8.88 2.78
CA ILE A 52 -7.82 7.97 3.34
C ILE A 52 -7.88 6.61 2.64
N ALA A 53 -9.07 6.03 2.50
CA ALA A 53 -9.26 4.74 1.86
C ALA A 53 -8.84 4.78 0.39
N LYS A 54 -9.21 5.85 -0.32
CA LYS A 54 -8.87 6.02 -1.74
C LYS A 54 -7.36 6.11 -1.94
N ASP A 55 -6.69 6.94 -1.15
CA ASP A 55 -5.24 7.13 -1.29
C ASP A 55 -4.47 5.86 -0.92
N THR A 56 -4.90 5.17 0.14
CA THR A 56 -4.28 3.90 0.53
C THR A 56 -4.48 2.83 -0.54
N ARG A 57 -5.68 2.76 -1.12
CA ARG A 57 -5.95 1.85 -2.24
C ARG A 57 -5.02 2.15 -3.41
N ASN A 58 -4.84 3.43 -3.75
CA ASN A 58 -3.97 3.84 -4.84
C ASN A 58 -2.51 3.46 -4.56
N GLN A 59 -2.04 3.60 -3.31
CA GLN A 59 -0.71 3.18 -2.91
C GLN A 59 -0.52 1.67 -3.11
N PHE A 60 -1.47 0.86 -2.64
CA PHE A 60 -1.40 -0.59 -2.82
C PHE A 60 -1.45 -0.99 -4.30
N PHE A 61 -2.23 -0.27 -5.09
CA PHE A 61 -2.28 -0.51 -6.53
C PHE A 61 -0.90 -0.25 -7.19
N ILE A 62 -0.26 0.87 -6.83
CA ILE A 62 1.08 1.20 -7.34
C ILE A 62 2.09 0.13 -6.90
N TRP A 63 2.04 -0.29 -5.64
CA TRP A 63 2.93 -1.34 -5.13
C TRP A 63 2.70 -2.68 -5.85
N THR A 64 1.44 -3.00 -6.15
CA THR A 64 1.10 -4.18 -6.94
C THR A 64 1.75 -4.12 -8.32
N CYS A 65 1.67 -2.98 -8.99
CA CYS A 65 2.29 -2.78 -10.31
C CYS A 65 3.81 -2.93 -10.25
N ILE A 66 4.45 -2.38 -9.21
CA ILE A 66 5.90 -2.53 -9.02
C ILE A 66 6.28 -4.01 -8.89
N MET A 67 5.55 -4.75 -8.07
CA MET A 67 5.84 -6.16 -7.82
C MET A 67 5.54 -7.04 -9.03
N LEU A 68 4.46 -6.76 -9.76
CA LEU A 68 4.14 -7.49 -11.00
C LEU A 68 5.24 -7.27 -12.06
N THR A 69 5.70 -6.03 -12.21
CA THR A 69 6.81 -5.71 -13.11
C THR A 69 8.07 -6.46 -12.70
N GLY A 70 8.38 -6.46 -11.39
CA GLY A 70 9.52 -7.20 -10.86
C GLY A 70 9.42 -8.70 -11.11
N MET A 71 8.23 -9.28 -10.96
CA MET A 71 7.99 -10.70 -11.24
C MET A 71 8.25 -11.01 -12.70
N ILE A 72 7.71 -10.21 -13.61
CA ILE A 72 7.88 -10.41 -15.06
C ILE A 72 9.36 -10.31 -15.44
N LEU A 73 10.06 -9.29 -14.97
CA LEU A 73 11.47 -9.09 -15.24
C LEU A 73 12.33 -10.22 -14.65
N SER A 74 11.94 -10.74 -13.48
CA SER A 74 12.63 -11.86 -12.85
C SER A 74 12.51 -13.14 -13.68
N ILE A 75 11.38 -13.35 -14.32
CA ILE A 75 11.17 -14.51 -15.21
C ILE A 75 11.95 -14.33 -16.51
N LEU A 76 11.89 -13.14 -17.12
CA LEU A 76 12.44 -12.90 -18.45
C LEU A 76 13.96 -12.65 -18.46
N ILE A 77 14.49 -12.03 -17.42
CA ILE A 77 15.88 -11.60 -17.36
C ILE A 77 16.65 -12.38 -16.30
N SER A 78 16.38 -12.13 -15.02
CA SER A 78 17.13 -12.73 -13.92
C SER A 78 16.38 -12.54 -12.61
N SER A 79 16.55 -13.50 -11.67
CA SER A 79 16.03 -13.41 -10.32
C SER A 79 16.49 -12.12 -9.60
N TYR A 80 17.63 -11.56 -9.99
CA TYR A 80 18.13 -10.31 -9.39
C TYR A 80 17.24 -9.11 -9.68
N MET A 81 16.37 -9.18 -10.69
CA MET A 81 15.40 -8.11 -10.96
C MET A 81 14.42 -7.90 -9.77
N ALA A 82 14.19 -8.94 -8.98
CA ALA A 82 13.37 -8.83 -7.77
C ALA A 82 14.01 -7.87 -6.77
N ILE A 83 15.34 -7.86 -6.66
CA ILE A 83 16.05 -6.95 -5.75
C ILE A 83 15.78 -5.51 -6.16
N VAL A 84 15.81 -5.20 -7.46
CA VAL A 84 15.51 -3.88 -7.98
C VAL A 84 14.08 -3.47 -7.61
N ALA A 85 13.12 -4.37 -7.82
CA ALA A 85 11.71 -4.11 -7.48
C ALA A 85 11.54 -3.83 -5.98
N TYR A 86 12.19 -4.62 -5.12
CA TYR A 86 12.12 -4.43 -3.67
C TYR A 86 12.75 -3.10 -3.25
N VAL A 87 13.84 -2.68 -3.87
CA VAL A 87 14.48 -1.39 -3.59
C VAL A 87 13.54 -0.25 -3.97
N ILE A 88 12.94 -0.31 -5.16
CA ILE A 88 11.99 0.71 -5.62
C ILE A 88 10.78 0.79 -4.68
N TRP A 89 10.22 -0.37 -4.33
CA TRP A 89 9.09 -0.44 -3.40
C TRP A 89 9.45 0.12 -2.02
N SER A 90 10.65 -0.20 -1.52
CA SER A 90 11.10 0.29 -0.22
C SER A 90 11.20 1.81 -0.18
N ILE A 91 11.68 2.41 -1.26
CA ILE A 91 11.75 3.88 -1.37
C ILE A 91 10.34 4.46 -1.37
N ALA A 92 9.43 3.89 -2.14
CA ALA A 92 8.03 4.34 -2.18
C ALA A 92 7.38 4.20 -0.79
N PHE A 93 7.62 3.07 -0.13
CA PHE A 93 7.09 2.79 1.21
C PHE A 93 7.56 3.84 2.22
N ILE A 94 8.86 4.13 2.24
CA ILE A 94 9.42 5.11 3.18
C ILE A 94 8.83 6.50 2.94
N LYS A 95 8.61 6.88 1.69
CA LYS A 95 8.00 8.17 1.36
C LYS A 95 6.55 8.27 1.82
N ASP A 96 5.82 7.16 1.74
CA ASP A 96 4.38 7.14 1.99
C ASP A 96 4.02 6.88 3.45
N VAL A 97 4.96 6.34 4.25
CA VAL A 97 4.70 5.97 5.64
C VAL A 97 5.19 7.08 6.58
N HIS A 98 4.34 7.44 7.53
CA HIS A 98 4.66 8.38 8.60
C HIS A 98 4.62 7.66 9.95
N LEU A 99 5.56 7.98 10.82
CA LEU A 99 5.65 7.35 12.14
C LEU A 99 4.59 7.85 13.11
N ASP A 100 4.16 9.11 12.96
CA ASP A 100 3.11 9.73 13.79
C ASP A 100 1.80 9.70 13.04
N ALA A 101 0.79 9.01 13.61
CA ALA A 101 -0.51 8.88 12.99
C ALA A 101 -1.19 10.24 12.75
N LYS A 102 -1.05 11.18 13.67
CA LYS A 102 -1.64 12.51 13.50
C LYS A 102 -1.01 13.24 12.33
N GLU A 103 0.30 13.19 12.21
CA GLU A 103 1.01 13.80 11.09
C GLU A 103 0.66 13.11 9.77
N ALA A 104 0.57 11.78 9.77
CA ALA A 104 0.25 11.00 8.59
C ALA A 104 -1.13 11.37 8.02
N PHE A 105 -2.10 11.66 8.89
CA PHE A 105 -3.48 11.92 8.47
C PHE A 105 -3.86 13.41 8.44
N GLU A 106 -2.92 14.29 8.73
CA GLU A 106 -3.20 15.73 8.80
C GLU A 106 -3.83 16.27 7.51
N LYS A 107 -3.36 15.82 6.35
CA LYS A 107 -3.89 16.25 5.06
C LYS A 107 -5.34 15.82 4.81
N TYR A 108 -5.83 14.85 5.56
CA TYR A 108 -7.21 14.35 5.44
C TYR A 108 -8.16 14.98 6.45
N ARG A 109 -7.65 15.87 7.28
CA ARG A 109 -8.45 16.47 8.33
C ARG A 109 -9.58 17.32 7.75
N LYS A 110 -10.77 17.09 8.25
CA LYS A 110 -11.94 17.87 7.85
C LYS A 110 -11.83 19.29 8.42
N LYS A 111 -12.23 20.25 7.60
CA LYS A 111 -12.25 21.66 8.02
C LYS A 111 -13.52 22.01 8.74
#